data_d010c82d6226774dc4080e5cea455c1e
#
_entry.id   d010c82d6226774dc4080e5cea455c1e
#
_cell.length_a   1.000
_cell.length_b   1.000
_cell.length_c   1.000
_cell.angle_alpha   90.00
_cell.angle_beta   90.00
_cell.angle_gamma   90.00
#
_symmetry.space_group_name_H-M   'P 1'
#
loop_
_entity.id
_entity.type
_entity.pdbx_description
1 polymer ?
#
loop_
_entity_poly.entity_id
_entity_poly.type
_entity_poly.pdbx_seq_one_letter_code
_entity_poly.pdbx_strand_id
1 'polypeptide(L)'
;MKVILQQDVKGQGKKGQMVEVSEGYARNFLLPRKMAIAATADAINTMNLKEKARKAEEARQKAEAEATAEKLKECMVKLTAKAGSGGRLFGAVTTKEISDGLKAQFGLDIPKQKLVLDDPIKAFGSYQVKAKLGFEVTGTVYVSVFEEK
;
A
#
# COMPACT_ATOMS: atom_id res chain seq x y z
N MET A 1 24.12 -24.08 -16.57
CA MET A 1 22.86 -24.63 -16.06
C MET A 1 22.00 -23.51 -15.48
N LYS A 2 20.76 -23.50 -15.86
CA LYS A 2 19.82 -22.48 -15.32
C LYS A 2 19.10 -23.06 -14.11
N VAL A 3 18.99 -22.26 -13.07
CA VAL A 3 18.30 -22.64 -11.82
C VAL A 3 17.40 -21.50 -11.36
N ILE A 4 16.36 -21.86 -10.62
CA ILE A 4 15.44 -20.89 -10.00
C ILE A 4 15.74 -20.86 -8.51
N LEU A 5 16.09 -19.69 -8.00
CA LEU A 5 16.45 -19.53 -6.60
C LEU A 5 15.21 -19.66 -5.69
N GLN A 6 15.34 -20.45 -4.64
CA GLN A 6 14.29 -20.63 -3.62
C GLN A 6 14.48 -19.70 -2.41
N GLN A 7 15.64 -19.09 -2.34
CA GLN A 7 15.98 -18.09 -1.30
C GLN A 7 17.01 -17.13 -1.87
N ASP A 8 17.22 -16.03 -1.18
CA ASP A 8 18.22 -15.05 -1.58
C ASP A 8 19.61 -15.67 -1.49
N VAL A 9 20.37 -15.61 -2.58
CA VAL A 9 21.73 -16.11 -2.66
C VAL A 9 22.66 -14.95 -2.95
N LYS A 10 23.58 -14.69 -2.04
CA LYS A 10 24.56 -13.62 -2.18
C LYS A 10 25.43 -13.85 -3.42
N GLY A 11 25.50 -12.86 -4.29
CA GLY A 11 26.29 -12.94 -5.52
C GLY A 11 25.59 -13.60 -6.70
N GLN A 12 24.41 -14.18 -6.51
CA GLN A 12 23.64 -14.83 -7.58
C GLN A 12 22.32 -14.14 -7.88
N GLY A 13 21.54 -13.85 -6.86
CA GLY A 13 20.26 -13.18 -7.03
C GLY A 13 19.32 -13.39 -5.85
N LYS A 14 18.07 -13.02 -6.03
CA LYS A 14 17.03 -13.08 -4.99
C LYS A 14 16.10 -14.27 -5.21
N LYS A 15 15.35 -14.60 -4.18
CA LYS A 15 14.33 -15.65 -4.20
C LYS A 15 13.38 -15.48 -5.39
N GLY A 16 13.13 -16.57 -6.10
CA GLY A 16 12.24 -16.60 -7.26
C GLY A 16 12.88 -16.14 -8.56
N GLN A 17 14.13 -15.72 -8.53
CA GLN A 17 14.86 -15.29 -9.72
C GLN A 17 15.51 -16.47 -10.43
N MET A 18 15.42 -16.49 -11.76
CA MET A 18 16.13 -17.48 -12.58
C MET A 18 17.53 -16.97 -12.88
N VAL A 19 18.55 -17.76 -12.55
CA VAL A 19 19.95 -17.40 -12.78
C VAL A 19 20.69 -18.54 -13.50
N GLU A 20 21.72 -18.19 -14.26
CA GLU A 20 22.58 -19.16 -14.88
C GLU A 20 23.86 -19.32 -14.05
N VAL A 21 24.14 -20.55 -13.63
CA VAL A 21 25.30 -20.89 -12.81
C VAL A 21 26.02 -22.10 -13.43
N SER A 22 27.27 -22.32 -13.02
CA SER A 22 27.99 -23.53 -13.45
C SER A 22 27.31 -24.78 -12.90
N GLU A 23 27.36 -25.85 -13.66
CA GLU A 23 26.73 -27.11 -13.27
C GLU A 23 27.30 -27.64 -11.95
N GLY A 24 28.59 -27.55 -11.74
CA GLY A 24 29.22 -27.94 -10.49
C GLY A 24 28.75 -27.15 -9.31
N TYR A 25 28.65 -25.85 -9.46
CA TYR A 25 28.13 -24.97 -8.39
C TYR A 25 26.68 -25.30 -8.05
N ALA A 26 25.85 -25.44 -9.05
CA ALA A 26 24.44 -25.79 -8.86
C ALA A 26 24.28 -27.12 -8.14
N ARG A 27 24.94 -28.16 -8.63
CA ARG A 27 24.81 -29.52 -8.08
C ARG A 27 25.46 -29.70 -6.72
N ASN A 28 26.57 -29.04 -6.45
CA ASN A 28 27.33 -29.21 -5.21
C ASN A 28 26.91 -28.24 -4.11
N PHE A 29 26.38 -27.09 -4.46
CA PHE A 29 26.06 -26.03 -3.50
C PHE A 29 24.55 -25.71 -3.42
N LEU A 30 23.94 -25.37 -4.55
CA LEU A 30 22.55 -24.88 -4.55
C LEU A 30 21.52 -25.99 -4.35
N LEU A 31 21.63 -27.08 -5.10
CA LEU A 31 20.65 -28.17 -5.04
C LEU A 31 20.66 -28.94 -3.72
N PRO A 32 21.84 -29.37 -3.18
CA PRO A 32 21.88 -30.10 -1.91
C PRO A 32 21.37 -29.27 -0.73
N ARG A 33 21.56 -27.96 -0.77
CA ARG A 33 21.11 -27.04 0.28
C ARG A 33 19.69 -26.54 0.07
N LYS A 34 19.04 -26.99 -1.00
CA LYS A 34 17.68 -26.55 -1.37
C LYS A 34 17.57 -25.02 -1.55
N MET A 35 18.67 -24.40 -1.95
CA MET A 35 18.72 -22.96 -2.21
C MET A 35 18.21 -22.61 -3.59
N ALA A 36 18.18 -23.58 -4.52
CA ALA A 36 17.65 -23.41 -5.85
C ALA A 36 17.14 -24.74 -6.38
N ILE A 37 16.32 -24.69 -7.41
CA ILE A 37 15.84 -25.86 -8.14
C ILE A 37 16.28 -25.75 -9.59
N ALA A 38 16.42 -26.88 -10.26
CA ALA A 38 16.72 -26.89 -11.68
C ALA A 38 15.61 -26.19 -12.48
N ALA A 39 15.99 -25.34 -13.42
CA ALA A 39 15.04 -24.62 -14.26
C ALA A 39 14.53 -25.53 -15.38
N THR A 40 13.57 -26.38 -15.06
CA THR A 40 12.87 -27.23 -16.04
C THR A 40 11.78 -26.40 -16.72
N ALA A 41 11.27 -26.89 -17.86
CA ALA A 41 10.16 -26.24 -18.56
C ALA A 41 8.95 -26.05 -17.65
N ASP A 42 8.60 -27.07 -16.85
CA ASP A 42 7.48 -26.98 -15.90
C ASP A 42 7.74 -25.96 -14.80
N ALA A 43 8.95 -25.90 -14.25
CA ALA A 43 9.33 -24.92 -13.23
C ALA A 43 9.30 -23.50 -13.78
N ILE A 44 9.77 -23.29 -15.01
CA ILE A 44 9.73 -21.98 -15.69
C ILE A 44 8.27 -21.56 -15.93
N ASN A 45 7.44 -22.47 -16.42
CA ASN A 45 6.02 -22.18 -16.64
C ASN A 45 5.31 -21.81 -15.33
N THR A 46 5.55 -22.54 -14.25
CA THR A 46 4.98 -22.25 -12.93
C THR A 46 5.43 -20.88 -12.45
N MET A 47 6.70 -20.54 -12.60
CA MET A 47 7.23 -19.23 -12.22
C MET A 47 6.58 -18.12 -13.04
N ASN A 48 6.46 -18.29 -14.35
CA ASN A 48 5.82 -17.31 -15.23
C ASN A 48 4.34 -17.11 -14.90
N LEU A 49 3.61 -18.18 -14.57
CA LEU A 49 2.22 -18.11 -14.15
C LEU A 49 2.07 -17.37 -12.83
N LYS A 50 2.93 -17.65 -11.85
CA LYS A 50 2.92 -16.93 -10.58
C LYS A 50 3.24 -15.44 -10.75
N GLU A 51 4.21 -15.13 -11.59
CA GLU A 51 4.59 -13.75 -11.87
C GLU A 51 3.48 -13.00 -12.59
N LYS A 52 2.84 -13.63 -13.58
CA LYS A 52 1.70 -13.06 -14.28
C LYS A 52 0.53 -12.81 -13.35
N ALA A 53 0.21 -13.76 -12.46
CA ALA A 53 -0.83 -13.62 -11.46
C ALA A 53 -0.53 -12.48 -10.49
N ARG A 54 0.72 -12.36 -10.03
CA ARG A 54 1.15 -11.27 -9.16
C ARG A 54 1.00 -9.91 -9.84
N LYS A 55 1.46 -9.78 -11.08
CA LYS A 55 1.34 -8.54 -11.85
C LYS A 55 -0.12 -8.15 -12.09
N ALA A 56 -0.97 -9.13 -12.39
CA ALA A 56 -2.40 -8.90 -12.56
C ALA A 56 -3.05 -8.41 -11.27
N GLU A 57 -2.70 -9.00 -10.12
CA GLU A 57 -3.20 -8.59 -8.81
C GLU A 57 -2.72 -7.18 -8.45
N GLU A 58 -1.44 -6.89 -8.66
CA GLU A 58 -0.88 -5.55 -8.44
C GLU A 58 -1.58 -4.50 -9.32
N ALA A 59 -1.79 -4.82 -10.60
CA ALA A 59 -2.49 -3.92 -11.51
C ALA A 59 -3.94 -3.67 -11.07
N ARG A 60 -4.64 -4.69 -10.59
CA ARG A 60 -6.00 -4.55 -10.06
C ARG A 60 -6.03 -3.67 -8.82
N GLN A 61 -5.14 -3.92 -7.87
CA GLN A 61 -5.05 -3.12 -6.65
C GLN A 61 -4.70 -1.67 -6.94
N LYS A 62 -3.81 -1.46 -7.90
CA LYS A 62 -3.45 -0.11 -8.35
C LYS A 62 -4.64 0.61 -8.96
N ALA A 63 -5.39 -0.07 -9.83
CA ALA A 63 -6.58 0.50 -10.45
C ALA A 63 -7.65 0.85 -9.40
N GLU A 64 -7.86 -0.02 -8.41
CA GLU A 64 -8.77 0.25 -7.29
C GLU A 64 -8.31 1.45 -6.48
N ALA A 65 -7.01 1.56 -6.23
CA ALA A 65 -6.44 2.70 -5.51
C ALA A 65 -6.63 4.00 -6.28
N GLU A 66 -6.39 4.01 -7.58
CA GLU A 66 -6.62 5.17 -8.44
C GLU A 66 -8.09 5.59 -8.46
N ALA A 67 -9.01 4.63 -8.58
CA ALA A 67 -10.44 4.91 -8.53
C ALA A 67 -10.86 5.50 -7.18
N THR A 68 -10.31 4.97 -6.08
CA THR A 68 -10.55 5.51 -4.73
C THR A 68 -10.00 6.93 -4.60
N ALA A 69 -8.81 7.19 -5.15
CA ALA A 69 -8.23 8.53 -5.15
C ALA A 69 -9.11 9.55 -5.87
N GLU A 70 -9.68 9.17 -7.01
CA GLU A 70 -10.60 10.03 -7.75
C GLU A 70 -11.87 10.31 -6.95
N LYS A 71 -12.43 9.29 -6.31
CA LYS A 71 -13.59 9.45 -5.43
C LYS A 71 -13.31 10.41 -4.27
N LEU A 72 -12.12 10.32 -3.68
CA LEU A 72 -11.72 11.19 -2.59
C LEU A 72 -11.66 12.66 -2.98
N LYS A 73 -11.29 12.96 -4.22
CA LYS A 73 -11.27 14.35 -4.71
C LYS A 73 -12.66 14.98 -4.75
N GLU A 74 -13.68 14.17 -4.99
CA GLU A 74 -15.07 14.63 -5.05
C GLU A 74 -15.76 14.59 -3.68
N CYS A 75 -15.16 13.91 -2.69
CA CYS A 75 -15.72 13.73 -1.37
C CYS A 75 -15.18 14.76 -0.39
N MET A 76 -16.07 15.40 0.36
CA MET A 76 -15.71 16.28 1.46
C MET A 76 -16.18 15.65 2.76
N VAL A 77 -15.25 15.28 3.61
CA VAL A 77 -15.56 14.72 4.93
C VAL A 77 -15.95 15.86 5.86
N LYS A 78 -17.15 15.79 6.40
CA LYS A 78 -17.65 16.77 7.38
C LYS A 78 -17.45 16.19 8.77
N LEU A 79 -16.62 16.85 9.55
CA LEU A 79 -16.38 16.46 10.93
C LEU A 79 -16.87 17.57 11.85
N THR A 80 -17.41 17.17 12.99
CA THR A 80 -17.80 18.11 14.03
C THR A 80 -16.91 17.92 15.24
N ALA A 81 -16.57 18.99 15.90
CA ALA A 81 -15.76 18.98 17.10
C ALA A 81 -16.23 20.06 18.07
N LYS A 82 -16.02 19.83 19.36
CA LYS A 82 -16.40 20.78 20.39
C LYS A 82 -15.49 22.00 20.32
N ALA A 83 -16.08 23.18 20.42
CA ALA A 83 -15.34 24.42 20.44
C ALA A 83 -14.65 24.62 21.78
N GLY A 84 -13.36 24.94 21.71
CA GLY A 84 -12.61 25.43 22.85
C GLY A 84 -12.60 26.99 22.91
N SER A 85 -11.76 27.56 23.74
CA SER A 85 -11.60 29.00 23.81
C SER A 85 -10.89 29.57 22.58
N GLY A 86 -11.31 30.74 22.12
CA GLY A 86 -10.67 31.44 21.01
C GLY A 86 -10.86 30.86 19.62
N GLY A 87 -11.95 30.14 19.39
CA GLY A 87 -12.24 29.53 18.07
C GLY A 87 -11.42 28.29 17.75
N ARG A 88 -10.73 27.74 18.73
CA ARG A 88 -9.97 26.51 18.61
C ARG A 88 -10.82 25.32 19.03
N LEU A 89 -10.44 24.13 18.54
CA LEU A 89 -11.09 22.89 18.93
C LEU A 89 -10.73 22.50 20.36
N PHE A 90 -11.69 21.91 21.06
CA PHE A 90 -11.43 21.25 22.34
C PHE A 90 -10.83 19.87 22.07
N GLY A 91 -9.54 19.84 21.83
CA GLY A 91 -8.82 18.65 21.36
C GLY A 91 -8.37 18.83 19.91
N ALA A 92 -7.85 17.80 19.31
CA ALA A 92 -7.37 17.80 17.93
C ALA A 92 -8.07 16.74 17.09
N VAL A 93 -8.39 17.08 15.85
CA VAL A 93 -8.89 16.11 14.87
C VAL A 93 -7.68 15.35 14.31
N THR A 94 -7.68 14.04 14.47
CA THR A 94 -6.59 13.17 14.04
C THR A 94 -6.97 12.39 12.80
N THR A 95 -5.99 11.70 12.22
CA THR A 95 -6.22 10.83 11.07
C THR A 95 -7.24 9.72 11.37
N LYS A 96 -7.35 9.30 12.63
CA LYS A 96 -8.34 8.32 13.06
C LYS A 96 -9.76 8.82 12.84
N GLU A 97 -10.03 10.03 13.25
CA GLU A 97 -11.35 10.65 13.08
C GLU A 97 -11.70 10.86 11.62
N ILE A 98 -10.73 11.22 10.81
CA ILE A 98 -10.89 11.35 9.35
C ILE A 98 -11.21 9.99 8.73
N SER A 99 -10.50 8.95 9.14
CA SER A 99 -10.75 7.58 8.68
C SER A 99 -12.15 7.10 9.05
N ASP A 100 -12.56 7.32 10.30
CA ASP A 100 -13.90 6.97 10.77
C ASP A 100 -14.99 7.75 10.01
N GLY A 101 -14.76 9.02 9.75
CA GLY A 101 -15.67 9.87 8.98
C GLY A 101 -15.82 9.40 7.52
N LEU A 102 -14.72 9.04 6.88
CA LEU A 102 -14.75 8.50 5.52
C LEU A 102 -15.57 7.21 5.45
N LYS A 103 -15.37 6.34 6.41
CA LYS A 103 -16.11 5.07 6.46
C LYS A 103 -17.60 5.31 6.72
N ALA A 104 -17.94 6.20 7.65
CA ALA A 104 -19.31 6.50 8.03
C ALA A 104 -20.08 7.25 6.94
N GLN A 105 -19.46 8.24 6.29
CA GLN A 105 -20.11 9.12 5.32
C GLN A 105 -20.08 8.58 3.89
N PHE A 106 -19.00 7.95 3.49
CA PHE A 106 -18.78 7.49 2.11
C PHE A 106 -18.61 5.98 1.98
N GLY A 107 -18.52 5.26 3.09
CA GLY A 107 -18.28 3.83 3.07
C GLY A 107 -16.88 3.44 2.61
N LEU A 108 -15.94 4.39 2.60
CA LEU A 108 -14.57 4.16 2.19
C LEU A 108 -13.72 3.74 3.39
N ASP A 109 -13.23 2.52 3.36
CA ASP A 109 -12.39 1.99 4.42
C ASP A 109 -10.92 2.32 4.15
N ILE A 110 -10.50 3.48 4.62
CA ILE A 110 -9.12 3.94 4.51
C ILE A 110 -8.49 3.94 5.90
N PRO A 111 -7.50 3.07 6.16
CA PRO A 111 -6.83 3.04 7.47
C PRO A 111 -6.15 4.37 7.79
N LYS A 112 -6.17 4.75 9.05
CA LYS A 112 -5.50 5.98 9.52
C LYS A 112 -4.02 6.04 9.15
N GLN A 113 -3.39 4.89 9.00
CA GLN A 113 -1.97 4.78 8.62
C GLN A 113 -1.70 5.23 7.18
N LYS A 114 -2.70 5.16 6.32
CA LYS A 114 -2.61 5.62 4.93
C LYS A 114 -2.88 7.12 4.79
N LEU A 115 -3.42 7.74 5.82
CA LEU A 115 -3.65 9.18 5.85
C LEU A 115 -2.42 9.90 6.38
N VAL A 116 -1.99 10.93 5.67
CA VAL A 116 -0.84 11.75 6.05
C VAL A 116 -1.34 13.11 6.48
N LEU A 117 -1.18 13.41 7.75
CA LEU A 117 -1.53 14.68 8.33
C LEU A 117 -0.30 15.26 9.03
N ASP A 118 0.23 16.35 8.49
CA ASP A 118 1.44 16.99 9.01
C ASP A 118 1.25 17.50 10.44
N ASP A 119 0.12 18.20 10.66
CA ASP A 119 -0.24 18.72 11.96
C ASP A 119 -1.69 18.35 12.30
N PRO A 120 -1.98 18.01 13.56
CA PRO A 120 -3.36 17.77 13.97
C PRO A 120 -4.23 19.01 13.75
N ILE A 121 -5.46 18.81 13.34
CA ILE A 121 -6.40 19.90 13.13
C ILE A 121 -6.88 20.41 14.50
N LYS A 122 -6.59 21.65 14.80
CA LYS A 122 -6.92 22.28 16.08
C LYS A 122 -7.89 23.46 15.97
N ALA A 123 -8.29 23.80 14.76
CA ALA A 123 -9.20 24.91 14.50
C ALA A 123 -10.25 24.50 13.47
N PHE A 124 -11.37 25.23 13.47
CA PHE A 124 -12.42 25.02 12.47
C PHE A 124 -11.96 25.47 11.09
N GLY A 125 -12.48 24.84 10.06
CA GLY A 125 -12.20 25.20 8.68
C GLY A 125 -12.06 24.00 7.78
N SER A 126 -11.63 24.26 6.54
CA SER A 126 -11.41 23.24 5.55
C SER A 126 -9.92 22.90 5.46
N TYR A 127 -9.63 21.64 5.42
CA TYR A 127 -8.26 21.12 5.37
C TYR A 127 -8.12 20.07 4.27
N GLN A 128 -6.91 19.92 3.77
CA GLN A 128 -6.58 18.88 2.80
C GLN A 128 -5.65 17.86 3.45
N VAL A 129 -6.02 16.60 3.37
CA VAL A 129 -5.25 15.51 3.93
C VAL A 129 -4.85 14.58 2.80
N LYS A 130 -3.58 14.24 2.74
CA LYS A 130 -3.08 13.30 1.74
C LYS A 130 -3.38 11.87 2.17
N ALA A 131 -3.88 11.07 1.25
CA ALA A 131 -4.12 9.64 1.47
C ALA A 131 -3.20 8.83 0.58
N LYS A 132 -2.36 8.01 1.18
CA LYS A 132 -1.50 7.08 0.44
C LYS A 132 -2.28 5.77 0.24
N LEU A 133 -2.66 5.50 -0.99
CA LEU A 133 -3.50 4.34 -1.32
C LEU A 133 -2.69 3.11 -1.75
N GLY A 134 -1.36 3.20 -1.78
CA GLY A 134 -0.45 2.15 -2.24
C GLY A 134 -0.02 2.33 -3.69
N PHE A 135 1.00 1.59 -4.13
CA PHE A 135 1.52 1.61 -5.51
C PHE A 135 1.79 3.04 -6.05
N GLU A 136 2.32 3.91 -5.20
CA GLU A 136 2.61 5.31 -5.53
C GLU A 136 1.35 6.15 -5.83
N VAL A 137 0.16 5.60 -5.63
CA VAL A 137 -1.10 6.34 -5.80
C VAL A 137 -1.37 7.15 -4.54
N THR A 138 -1.52 8.46 -4.72
CA THR A 138 -1.83 9.39 -3.63
C THR A 138 -3.12 10.11 -3.96
N GLY A 139 -4.07 10.08 -3.03
CA GLY A 139 -5.31 10.84 -3.12
C GLY A 139 -5.30 12.04 -2.18
N THR A 140 -6.19 12.98 -2.42
CA THR A 140 -6.39 14.12 -1.51
C THR A 140 -7.78 14.02 -0.91
N VAL A 141 -7.86 14.07 0.41
CA VAL A 141 -9.11 14.08 1.16
C VAL A 141 -9.40 15.51 1.62
N TYR A 142 -10.56 16.01 1.27
CA TYR A 142 -11.02 17.31 1.74
C TYR A 142 -11.79 17.11 3.04
N VAL A 143 -11.37 17.78 4.08
CA VAL A 143 -11.98 17.68 5.41
C VAL A 143 -12.48 19.06 5.84
N SER A 144 -13.75 19.13 6.19
CA SER A 144 -14.33 20.34 6.78
C SER A 144 -14.66 20.08 8.24
N VAL A 145 -14.17 20.93 9.11
CA VAL A 145 -14.41 20.83 10.55
C VAL A 145 -15.36 21.94 10.97
N PHE A 146 -16.45 21.56 11.59
CA PHE A 146 -17.48 22.45 12.08
C PHE A 146 -17.61 22.36 13.59
N GLU A 147 -18.20 23.40 14.17
CA GLU A 147 -18.52 23.40 15.60
C GLU A 147 -19.66 22.41 15.88
N GLU A 148 -19.47 21.58 16.89
CA GLU A 148 -20.52 20.71 17.40
C GLU A 148 -21.46 21.52 18.26
N LYS A 149 -22.71 21.54 17.84
CA LYS A 149 -23.77 22.22 18.60
C LYS A 149 -24.40 21.31 19.65
#